data_64f421db367ddb21a5726e23c800cc97
#
_entry.id   64f421db367ddb21a5726e23c800cc97
#
_cell.length_a   1.000
_cell.length_b   1.000
_cell.length_c   1.000
_cell.angle_alpha   90.00
_cell.angle_beta   90.00
_cell.angle_gamma   90.00
#
_symmetry.space_group_name_H-M   'P 1'
#
loop_
_entity.id
_entity.type
_entity.pdbx_description
1 polymer ?
#
loop_
_entity_poly.entity_id
_entity_poly.type
_entity_poly.pdbx_seq_one_letter_code
_entity_poly.pdbx_strand_id
1 'polypeptide(L)'
;MINRRNFLQASLASVLMPGAVTAGTRADKALSWADFQAGMKQLASAYANRAISQADMAARGVRLLQQMDMADSEFTAAVNASYESGNSYWLWQRLTRESSIKGGLLGIEQSREVPLHDHPGATGMVRILSGEVEVWQFDRSVTAGNAEGIAVLERVARRVMRPGDIAVLSPDRGNTHALRARSKECSMLDYFIPPYGRSERTWYQPMDNAWYEQLRISCRPVAENDFYMS
;
A
#
# COMPACT_ATOMS: atom_id res chain seq x y z
N MET A 1 6.59 13.12 -34.82
CA MET A 1 5.92 12.01 -34.07
C MET A 1 6.66 11.83 -32.76
N ILE A 2 6.10 12.28 -31.66
CA ILE A 2 6.72 12.19 -30.32
C ILE A 2 6.46 10.77 -29.79
N ASN A 3 7.55 10.09 -29.50
CA ASN A 3 7.53 8.68 -29.11
C ASN A 3 6.91 8.56 -27.70
N ARG A 4 5.75 7.89 -27.57
CA ARG A 4 5.00 7.69 -26.32
C ARG A 4 5.80 7.02 -25.19
N ARG A 5 6.90 6.34 -25.48
CA ARG A 5 7.78 5.71 -24.49
C ARG A 5 8.54 6.71 -23.61
N ASN A 6 8.87 7.89 -24.11
CA ASN A 6 9.67 8.87 -23.36
C ASN A 6 8.83 9.74 -22.43
N PHE A 7 7.50 9.80 -22.60
CA PHE A 7 6.62 10.59 -21.74
C PHE A 7 6.34 9.91 -20.40
N LEU A 8 6.34 8.57 -20.37
CA LEU A 8 6.04 7.79 -19.14
C LEU A 8 7.22 7.69 -18.17
N GLN A 9 8.46 7.89 -18.63
CA GLN A 9 9.64 7.91 -17.75
C GLN A 9 9.86 9.27 -17.06
N ALA A 10 9.37 10.36 -17.62
CA ALA A 10 9.56 11.70 -17.06
C ALA A 10 8.64 12.03 -15.88
N SER A 11 7.49 11.37 -15.77
CA SER A 11 6.48 11.68 -14.73
C SER A 11 6.73 11.03 -13.37
N LEU A 12 7.62 10.05 -13.27
CA LEU A 12 7.95 9.36 -12.00
C LEU A 12 9.25 9.85 -11.37
N ALA A 13 10.11 10.55 -12.12
CA ALA A 13 11.36 11.10 -11.60
C ALA A 13 11.17 12.40 -10.81
N SER A 14 10.02 13.07 -10.94
CA SER A 14 9.81 14.40 -10.33
C SER A 14 9.41 14.35 -8.84
N VAL A 15 9.20 13.19 -8.25
CA VAL A 15 8.79 13.07 -6.82
C VAL A 15 9.99 12.71 -5.92
N LEU A 16 11.18 12.40 -6.50
CA LEU A 16 12.34 11.93 -5.74
C LEU A 16 13.66 12.63 -6.19
N MET A 17 13.65 13.94 -6.42
CA MET A 17 14.89 14.72 -6.49
C MET A 17 15.07 15.48 -5.17
N PRO A 18 16.16 15.26 -4.41
CA PRO A 18 16.58 16.18 -3.37
C PRO A 18 17.17 17.43 -4.04
N GLY A 19 16.34 18.38 -4.39
CA GLY A 19 16.79 19.73 -4.71
C GLY A 19 17.20 20.40 -3.43
N ALA A 20 18.48 20.72 -3.27
CA ALA A 20 18.97 21.60 -2.23
C ALA A 20 18.34 22.98 -2.42
N VAL A 21 17.22 23.22 -1.72
CA VAL A 21 16.67 24.55 -1.50
C VAL A 21 17.03 24.93 -0.07
N THR A 22 18.11 25.66 0.09
CA THR A 22 18.40 26.46 1.28
C THR A 22 17.44 27.64 1.32
N ALA A 23 16.22 27.40 1.79
CA ALA A 23 15.32 28.39 2.31
C ALA A 23 14.87 27.87 3.67
N GLY A 24 15.01 28.67 4.72
CA GLY A 24 14.68 28.31 6.07
C GLY A 24 13.26 27.78 6.19
N THR A 25 13.11 26.48 5.98
CA THR A 25 11.87 25.76 6.20
C THR A 25 11.67 25.70 7.70
N ARG A 26 10.64 26.40 8.17
CA ARG A 26 9.96 26.10 9.44
C ARG A 26 9.86 24.57 9.46
N ALA A 27 10.58 23.93 10.38
CA ALA A 27 10.44 22.49 10.55
C ALA A 27 8.95 22.24 10.76
N ASP A 28 8.30 21.60 9.81
CA ASP A 28 6.89 21.27 9.93
C ASP A 28 6.77 20.45 11.22
N LYS A 29 5.97 20.95 12.16
CA LYS A 29 5.76 20.31 13.46
C LYS A 29 5.24 18.89 13.17
N ALA A 30 5.90 17.90 13.74
CA ALA A 30 5.42 16.52 13.64
C ALA A 30 3.97 16.43 14.15
N LEU A 31 3.13 15.69 13.43
CA LEU A 31 1.72 15.51 13.76
C LEU A 31 1.58 14.50 14.89
N SER A 32 0.81 14.83 15.93
CA SER A 32 0.35 13.84 16.89
C SER A 32 -0.50 12.77 16.22
N TRP A 33 -0.65 11.62 16.86
CA TRP A 33 -1.55 10.55 16.38
C TRP A 33 -2.98 11.07 16.16
N ALA A 34 -3.50 11.86 17.12
CA ALA A 34 -4.83 12.45 17.01
C ALA A 34 -4.95 13.40 15.81
N ASP A 35 -3.97 14.29 15.60
CA ASP A 35 -3.96 15.22 14.47
C ASP A 35 -3.84 14.50 13.13
N PHE A 36 -3.01 13.45 13.06
CA PHE A 36 -2.88 12.60 11.90
C PHE A 36 -4.23 11.92 11.55
N GLN A 37 -4.91 11.31 12.54
CA GLN A 37 -6.21 10.67 12.33
C GLN A 37 -7.26 11.70 11.86
N ALA A 38 -7.28 12.87 12.46
CA ALA A 38 -8.18 13.96 12.05
C ALA A 38 -7.90 14.41 10.61
N GLY A 39 -6.63 14.55 10.24
CA GLY A 39 -6.21 14.90 8.88
C GLY A 39 -6.64 13.84 7.85
N MET A 40 -6.46 12.56 8.16
CA MET A 40 -6.90 11.46 7.28
C MET A 40 -8.43 11.45 7.12
N LYS A 41 -9.19 11.71 8.19
CA LYS A 41 -10.65 11.82 8.13
C LYS A 41 -11.11 12.98 7.25
N GLN A 42 -10.50 14.16 7.39
CA GLN A 42 -10.80 15.32 6.55
C GLN A 42 -10.48 15.02 5.08
N LEU A 43 -9.37 14.34 4.84
CA LEU A 43 -8.95 13.94 3.50
C LEU A 43 -9.96 12.98 2.84
N ALA A 44 -10.41 11.96 3.58
CA ALA A 44 -11.42 11.02 3.10
C ALA A 44 -12.76 11.71 2.81
N SER A 45 -13.18 12.65 3.67
CA SER A 45 -14.39 13.45 3.46
C SER A 45 -14.29 14.34 2.22
N ALA A 46 -13.15 15.03 2.03
CA ALA A 46 -12.93 15.87 0.85
C ALA A 46 -12.95 15.06 -0.45
N TYR A 47 -12.38 13.85 -0.44
CA TYR A 47 -12.42 12.94 -1.58
C TYR A 47 -13.84 12.43 -1.86
N ALA A 48 -14.56 11.97 -0.83
CA ALA A 48 -15.93 11.49 -0.96
C ALA A 48 -16.88 12.57 -1.52
N ASN A 49 -16.68 13.84 -1.14
CA ASN A 49 -17.42 14.99 -1.62
C ASN A 49 -16.92 15.50 -2.99
N ARG A 50 -15.96 14.82 -3.63
CA ARG A 50 -15.34 15.21 -4.91
C ARG A 50 -14.69 16.61 -4.89
N ALA A 51 -14.30 17.10 -3.72
CA ALA A 51 -13.61 18.38 -3.56
C ALA A 51 -12.13 18.31 -3.96
N ILE A 52 -11.57 17.10 -4.04
CA ILE A 52 -10.20 16.82 -4.47
C ILE A 52 -10.17 15.60 -5.39
N SER A 53 -9.16 15.55 -6.25
CA SER A 53 -8.88 14.38 -7.08
C SER A 53 -8.30 13.22 -6.28
N GLN A 54 -8.33 12.02 -6.84
CA GLN A 54 -7.66 10.83 -6.27
C GLN A 54 -6.15 11.06 -6.14
N ALA A 55 -5.51 11.69 -7.12
CA ALA A 55 -4.09 12.00 -7.09
C ALA A 55 -3.74 12.99 -5.97
N ASP A 56 -4.57 14.04 -5.78
CA ASP A 56 -4.42 14.98 -4.67
C ASP A 56 -4.62 14.31 -3.32
N MET A 57 -5.60 13.43 -3.22
CA MET A 57 -5.89 12.67 -2.01
C MET A 57 -4.67 11.80 -1.66
N ALA A 58 -4.13 11.02 -2.60
CA ALA A 58 -2.94 10.21 -2.38
C ALA A 58 -1.73 11.06 -1.96
N ALA A 59 -1.46 12.17 -2.66
CA ALA A 59 -0.33 13.06 -2.35
C ALA A 59 -0.44 13.69 -0.96
N ARG A 60 -1.64 14.11 -0.55
CA ARG A 60 -1.88 14.67 0.80
C ARG A 60 -1.79 13.59 1.88
N GLY A 61 -2.31 12.40 1.64
CA GLY A 61 -2.21 11.27 2.57
C GLY A 61 -0.76 10.84 2.80
N VAL A 62 0.06 10.79 1.74
CA VAL A 62 1.51 10.55 1.85
C VAL A 62 2.18 11.59 2.75
N ARG A 63 1.85 12.90 2.57
CA ARG A 63 2.40 13.96 3.44
C ARG A 63 1.99 13.78 4.89
N LEU A 64 0.72 13.45 5.18
CA LEU A 64 0.26 13.17 6.54
C LEU A 64 1.04 12.01 7.16
N LEU A 65 1.23 10.92 6.41
CA LEU A 65 2.04 9.78 6.86
C LEU A 65 3.50 10.18 7.12
N GLN A 66 4.10 11.03 6.28
CA GLN A 66 5.47 11.51 6.48
C GLN A 66 5.63 12.38 7.73
N GLN A 67 4.62 13.22 8.01
CA GLN A 67 4.64 14.16 9.13
C GLN A 67 4.23 13.54 10.46
N MET A 68 3.63 12.34 10.46
CA MET A 68 3.20 11.68 11.68
C MET A 68 4.38 11.41 12.62
N ASP A 69 4.24 11.84 13.89
CA ASP A 69 5.22 11.56 14.93
C ASP A 69 5.20 10.06 15.30
N MET A 70 6.26 9.37 14.94
CA MET A 70 6.41 7.95 15.23
C MET A 70 6.68 7.65 16.70
N ALA A 71 7.05 8.67 17.49
CA ALA A 71 7.29 8.58 18.93
C ALA A 71 6.05 9.02 19.76
N ASP A 72 4.95 9.40 19.10
CA ASP A 72 3.70 9.75 19.78
C ASP A 72 3.24 8.62 20.70
N SER A 73 2.92 8.95 21.94
CA SER A 73 2.60 7.96 22.98
C SER A 73 1.30 7.21 22.71
N GLU A 74 0.28 7.87 22.12
CA GLU A 74 -0.98 7.21 21.77
C GLU A 74 -0.79 6.25 20.59
N PHE A 75 0.00 6.66 19.58
CA PHE A 75 0.37 5.78 18.49
C PHE A 75 1.15 4.56 18.98
N THR A 76 2.18 4.78 19.80
CA THR A 76 3.01 3.69 20.37
C THR A 76 2.16 2.72 21.19
N ALA A 77 1.24 3.24 22.02
CA ALA A 77 0.31 2.40 22.77
C ALA A 77 -0.62 1.58 21.86
N ALA A 78 -1.16 2.19 20.79
CA ALA A 78 -2.01 1.48 19.84
C ALA A 78 -1.26 0.38 19.09
N VAL A 79 -0.01 0.63 18.70
CA VAL A 79 0.87 -0.37 18.07
C VAL A 79 1.16 -1.52 19.02
N ASN A 80 1.56 -1.24 20.27
CA ASN A 80 1.85 -2.27 21.27
C ASN A 80 0.64 -3.14 21.55
N ALA A 81 -0.54 -2.53 21.76
CA ALA A 81 -1.77 -3.27 21.99
C ALA A 81 -2.15 -4.19 20.81
N SER A 82 -1.75 -3.85 19.59
CA SER A 82 -2.00 -4.68 18.42
C SER A 82 -1.14 -5.95 18.40
N TYR A 83 0.10 -5.89 18.89
CA TYR A 83 0.99 -7.06 18.96
C TYR A 83 0.56 -8.07 20.03
N GLU A 84 -0.15 -7.64 21.06
CA GLU A 84 -0.63 -8.52 22.14
C GLU A 84 -1.78 -9.43 21.70
N SER A 85 -2.41 -9.16 20.56
CA SER A 85 -3.69 -9.75 20.17
C SER A 85 -3.64 -10.87 19.12
N GLY A 86 -2.46 -11.33 18.61
CA GLY A 86 -2.48 -12.24 17.48
C GLY A 86 -1.35 -13.24 17.30
N ASN A 87 -1.70 -14.39 16.74
CA ASN A 87 -0.84 -15.47 16.31
C ASN A 87 -1.13 -15.87 14.86
N SER A 88 -0.76 -15.04 13.86
CA SER A 88 -0.89 -15.41 12.46
C SER A 88 0.35 -15.03 11.67
N TYR A 89 0.62 -15.71 10.55
CA TYR A 89 1.80 -15.51 9.67
C TYR A 89 1.97 -14.09 9.19
N TRP A 90 0.88 -13.37 9.04
CA TRP A 90 0.78 -11.93 8.90
C TRP A 90 -0.45 -11.47 9.66
N LEU A 91 -0.31 -10.34 10.33
CA LEU A 91 -1.34 -9.78 11.19
C LEU A 91 -1.73 -8.41 10.68
N TRP A 92 -3.03 -8.22 10.40
CA TRP A 92 -3.57 -6.90 10.17
C TRP A 92 -4.50 -6.51 11.31
N GLN A 93 -4.13 -5.47 12.04
CA GLN A 93 -4.88 -4.93 13.17
C GLN A 93 -5.45 -3.56 12.83
N ARG A 94 -6.74 -3.41 13.03
CA ARG A 94 -7.42 -2.14 12.80
C ARG A 94 -6.99 -1.11 13.85
N LEU A 95 -6.45 0.04 13.41
CA LEU A 95 -6.07 1.16 14.26
C LEU A 95 -7.04 2.34 14.19
N THR A 96 -7.76 2.50 13.07
CA THR A 96 -8.77 3.56 12.95
C THR A 96 -10.19 2.98 12.99
N ARG A 97 -11.10 3.69 13.68
CA ARG A 97 -12.52 3.32 13.79
C ARG A 97 -13.42 4.10 12.84
N GLU A 98 -12.86 4.99 12.03
CA GLU A 98 -13.63 5.78 11.08
C GLU A 98 -14.18 4.91 9.95
N SER A 99 -15.47 5.10 9.63
CA SER A 99 -16.13 4.32 8.57
C SER A 99 -15.70 4.71 7.15
N SER A 100 -15.14 5.91 7.00
CA SER A 100 -14.66 6.43 5.70
C SER A 100 -13.24 6.03 5.36
N ILE A 101 -12.53 5.34 6.27
CA ILE A 101 -11.13 4.95 6.15
C ILE A 101 -10.95 3.52 6.64
N LYS A 102 -10.13 2.75 5.96
CA LYS A 102 -9.61 1.50 6.48
C LYS A 102 -8.14 1.71 6.82
N GLY A 103 -7.82 1.85 8.10
CA GLY A 103 -6.45 2.06 8.58
C GLY A 103 -6.07 1.04 9.63
N GLY A 104 -4.87 0.50 9.53
CA GLY A 104 -4.39 -0.54 10.41
C GLY A 104 -2.89 -0.76 10.38
N LEU A 105 -2.43 -1.61 11.29
CA LEU A 105 -1.08 -2.12 11.35
C LEU A 105 -1.04 -3.49 10.68
N LEU A 106 -0.12 -3.66 9.73
CA LEU A 106 0.21 -4.94 9.13
C LEU A 106 1.58 -5.39 9.62
N GLY A 107 1.63 -6.57 10.24
CA GLY A 107 2.87 -7.24 10.63
C GLY A 107 3.11 -8.49 9.79
N ILE A 108 4.35 -8.74 9.36
CA ILE A 108 4.74 -9.92 8.59
C ILE A 108 6.01 -10.51 9.21
N GLU A 109 6.00 -11.81 9.53
CA GLU A 109 7.18 -12.53 10.01
C GLU A 109 8.14 -12.91 8.87
N GLN A 110 9.38 -13.23 9.25
CA GLN A 110 10.44 -13.60 8.32
C GLN A 110 10.01 -14.74 7.38
N SER A 111 10.34 -14.59 6.11
CA SER A 111 10.03 -15.56 5.04
C SER A 111 8.53 -15.78 4.81
N ARG A 112 7.68 -15.01 5.50
CA ARG A 112 6.24 -15.00 5.24
C ARG A 112 5.90 -13.94 4.22
N GLU A 113 4.75 -14.11 3.59
CA GLU A 113 4.28 -13.17 2.57
C GLU A 113 2.78 -12.90 2.75
N VAL A 114 2.38 -11.70 2.36
CA VAL A 114 1.00 -11.42 2.00
C VAL A 114 0.90 -11.67 0.50
N PRO A 115 0.16 -12.68 0.08
CA PRO A 115 0.11 -13.11 -1.31
C PRO A 115 -0.48 -12.03 -2.23
N LEU A 116 -0.36 -12.25 -3.53
CA LEU A 116 -0.93 -11.36 -4.54
C LEU A 116 -2.42 -11.14 -4.33
N HIS A 117 -2.81 -9.90 -4.12
CA HIS A 117 -4.21 -9.48 -3.95
C HIS A 117 -4.40 -8.04 -4.40
N ASP A 118 -5.65 -7.65 -4.63
CA ASP A 118 -6.02 -6.28 -4.98
C ASP A 118 -6.82 -5.56 -3.88
N HIS A 119 -7.04 -4.27 -4.10
CA HIS A 119 -7.88 -3.41 -3.25
C HIS A 119 -8.87 -2.65 -4.12
N PRO A 120 -10.03 -3.26 -4.48
CA PRO A 120 -10.95 -2.72 -5.46
C PRO A 120 -11.41 -1.31 -5.11
N GLY A 121 -11.21 -0.36 -6.03
CA GLY A 121 -11.66 1.02 -5.89
C GLY A 121 -10.97 1.85 -4.80
N ALA A 122 -10.05 1.27 -4.02
CA ALA A 122 -9.37 1.97 -2.93
C ALA A 122 -7.97 2.44 -3.34
N THR A 123 -7.59 3.61 -2.85
CA THR A 123 -6.19 4.08 -2.88
C THR A 123 -5.56 3.73 -1.55
N GLY A 124 -4.50 2.92 -1.61
CA GLY A 124 -3.70 2.53 -0.44
C GLY A 124 -2.46 3.41 -0.28
N MET A 125 -2.13 3.72 0.95
CA MET A 125 -0.90 4.40 1.35
C MET A 125 -0.29 3.62 2.49
N VAL A 126 0.89 3.05 2.25
CA VAL A 126 1.54 2.10 3.16
C VAL A 126 2.90 2.64 3.57
N ARG A 127 3.10 2.91 4.87
CA ARG A 127 4.38 3.35 5.43
C ARG A 127 5.05 2.22 6.19
N ILE A 128 6.31 1.93 5.86
CA ILE A 128 7.09 0.95 6.60
C ILE A 128 7.49 1.56 7.96
N LEU A 129 7.23 0.82 9.04
CA LEU A 129 7.54 1.19 10.42
C LEU A 129 8.83 0.52 10.89
N SER A 130 8.97 -0.78 10.62
CA SER A 130 10.15 -1.56 11.03
C SER A 130 10.47 -2.65 10.02
N GLY A 131 11.73 -3.07 10.01
CA GLY A 131 12.23 -4.14 9.14
C GLY A 131 12.31 -3.76 7.66
N GLU A 132 12.55 -4.75 6.83
CA GLU A 132 12.60 -4.61 5.37
C GLU A 132 11.53 -5.51 4.74
N VAL A 133 10.80 -4.97 3.77
CA VAL A 133 9.78 -5.69 3.00
C VAL A 133 10.07 -5.58 1.52
N GLU A 134 10.02 -6.69 0.81
CA GLU A 134 10.03 -6.70 -0.64
C GLU A 134 8.58 -6.61 -1.14
N VAL A 135 8.35 -5.68 -2.08
CA VAL A 135 7.04 -5.35 -2.60
C VAL A 135 7.04 -5.53 -4.11
N TRP A 136 6.07 -6.30 -4.61
CA TRP A 136 5.76 -6.41 -6.03
C TRP A 136 4.41 -5.77 -6.28
N GLN A 137 4.34 -4.89 -7.29
CA GLN A 137 3.11 -4.25 -7.73
C GLN A 137 2.85 -4.60 -9.20
N PHE A 138 1.60 -4.88 -9.49
CA PHE A 138 1.14 -5.29 -10.83
C PHE A 138 -0.12 -4.52 -11.23
N ASP A 139 -0.26 -4.34 -12.53
CA ASP A 139 -1.51 -3.96 -13.17
C ASP A 139 -2.13 -5.19 -13.84
N ARG A 140 -3.46 -5.26 -13.85
CA ARG A 140 -4.16 -6.28 -14.60
C ARG A 140 -4.13 -5.93 -16.08
N SER A 141 -3.64 -6.86 -16.92
CA SER A 141 -3.63 -6.69 -18.37
C SER A 141 -5.06 -6.77 -18.91
N VAL A 142 -5.49 -5.72 -19.61
CA VAL A 142 -6.81 -5.68 -20.27
C VAL A 142 -6.80 -6.35 -21.65
N THR A 143 -5.60 -6.57 -22.23
CA THR A 143 -5.43 -7.10 -23.60
C THR A 143 -5.25 -8.61 -23.63
N ALA A 144 -4.85 -9.24 -22.54
CA ALA A 144 -4.76 -10.68 -22.43
C ALA A 144 -6.15 -11.21 -22.14
N GLY A 145 -6.78 -11.82 -23.13
CA GLY A 145 -8.14 -12.35 -23.03
C GLY A 145 -8.29 -13.25 -21.80
N ASN A 146 -9.45 -13.17 -21.19
CA ASN A 146 -9.90 -14.05 -20.11
C ASN A 146 -10.18 -15.47 -20.65
N ALA A 147 -9.19 -16.11 -21.24
CA ALA A 147 -9.31 -17.52 -21.56
C ALA A 147 -9.38 -18.27 -20.23
N GLU A 148 -10.51 -18.88 -19.94
CA GLU A 148 -10.70 -19.84 -18.83
C GLU A 148 -10.46 -19.30 -17.40
N GLY A 149 -10.82 -18.05 -17.11
CA GLY A 149 -10.71 -17.52 -15.75
C GLY A 149 -9.27 -17.19 -15.32
N ILE A 150 -8.32 -17.08 -16.27
CA ILE A 150 -6.94 -16.71 -16.00
C ILE A 150 -6.79 -15.19 -16.08
N ALA A 151 -6.21 -14.58 -15.05
CA ALA A 151 -5.80 -13.19 -15.04
C ALA A 151 -4.31 -13.10 -15.45
N VAL A 152 -3.99 -12.12 -16.29
CA VAL A 152 -2.61 -11.79 -16.61
C VAL A 152 -2.26 -10.48 -15.91
N LEU A 153 -1.19 -10.52 -15.13
CA LEU A 153 -0.70 -9.36 -14.37
C LEU A 153 0.64 -8.92 -14.95
N GLU A 154 0.81 -7.60 -15.13
CA GLU A 154 2.03 -6.96 -15.63
C GLU A 154 2.70 -6.17 -14.51
N ARG A 155 3.95 -6.50 -14.20
CA ARG A 155 4.69 -5.90 -13.09
C ARG A 155 5.03 -4.44 -13.39
N VAL A 156 4.54 -3.53 -12.55
CA VAL A 156 4.82 -2.09 -12.64
C VAL A 156 5.92 -1.65 -11.69
N ALA A 157 6.13 -2.39 -10.59
CA ALA A 157 7.22 -2.14 -9.65
C ALA A 157 7.66 -3.41 -8.92
N ARG A 158 8.94 -3.45 -8.54
CA ARG A 158 9.54 -4.36 -7.56
C ARG A 158 10.58 -3.57 -6.78
N ARG A 159 10.49 -3.58 -5.47
CA ARG A 159 11.44 -2.82 -4.62
C ARG A 159 11.50 -3.40 -3.23
N VAL A 160 12.65 -3.22 -2.58
CA VAL A 160 12.81 -3.44 -1.14
C VAL A 160 12.58 -2.11 -0.46
N MET A 161 11.63 -2.07 0.47
CA MET A 161 11.26 -0.91 1.24
C MET A 161 11.75 -1.04 2.68
N ARG A 162 12.11 0.11 3.28
CA ARG A 162 12.71 0.24 4.60
C ARG A 162 11.91 1.21 5.47
N PRO A 163 12.18 1.27 6.80
CA PRO A 163 11.50 2.20 7.68
C PRO A 163 11.51 3.63 7.15
N GLY A 164 10.33 4.25 7.09
CA GLY A 164 10.10 5.58 6.52
C GLY A 164 9.66 5.59 5.05
N ASP A 165 9.94 4.54 4.28
CA ASP A 165 9.46 4.45 2.89
C ASP A 165 7.93 4.34 2.85
N ILE A 166 7.34 4.94 1.81
CA ILE A 166 5.89 4.90 1.57
C ILE A 166 5.61 4.36 0.18
N ALA A 167 4.71 3.37 0.11
CA ALA A 167 4.11 2.90 -1.13
C ALA A 167 2.73 3.49 -1.32
N VAL A 168 2.38 3.78 -2.57
CA VAL A 168 1.01 4.13 -2.97
C VAL A 168 0.48 3.03 -3.89
N LEU A 169 -0.72 2.58 -3.60
CA LEU A 169 -1.52 1.66 -4.40
C LEU A 169 -2.69 2.48 -4.96
N SER A 170 -2.88 2.45 -6.27
CA SER A 170 -3.96 3.20 -6.91
C SER A 170 -4.87 2.24 -7.67
N PRO A 171 -6.19 2.44 -7.69
CA PRO A 171 -7.09 1.63 -8.52
C PRO A 171 -6.64 1.55 -9.98
N ASP A 172 -5.99 2.62 -10.48
CA ASP A 172 -5.55 2.73 -11.86
C ASP A 172 -4.13 2.19 -12.11
N ARG A 173 -3.35 1.96 -11.02
CA ARG A 173 -1.96 1.51 -11.17
C ARG A 173 -1.42 0.84 -9.91
N GLY A 174 -0.83 -0.34 -10.09
CA GLY A 174 -0.15 -1.06 -9.02
C GLY A 174 -1.08 -1.52 -7.90
N ASN A 175 -2.36 -1.67 -8.18
CA ASN A 175 -3.35 -2.05 -7.19
C ASN A 175 -3.18 -3.50 -6.71
N THR A 176 -2.82 -4.41 -7.61
CA THR A 176 -2.48 -5.78 -7.24
C THR A 176 -1.05 -5.84 -6.73
N HIS A 177 -0.86 -6.35 -5.52
CA HIS A 177 0.47 -6.44 -4.95
C HIS A 177 0.68 -7.68 -4.07
N ALA A 178 1.96 -7.99 -3.84
CA ALA A 178 2.40 -8.97 -2.85
C ALA A 178 3.49 -8.35 -1.99
N LEU A 179 3.62 -8.82 -0.75
CA LEU A 179 4.60 -8.37 0.23
C LEU A 179 5.33 -9.58 0.82
N ARG A 180 6.66 -9.51 0.94
CA ARG A 180 7.46 -10.55 1.61
C ARG A 180 8.42 -9.92 2.61
N ALA A 181 8.40 -10.38 3.85
CA ALA A 181 9.35 -9.95 4.86
C ALA A 181 10.78 -10.40 4.52
N ARG A 182 11.72 -9.44 4.50
CA ARG A 182 13.15 -9.67 4.30
C ARG A 182 13.90 -9.67 5.64
N SER A 183 13.33 -9.07 6.65
CA SER A 183 13.81 -9.07 8.04
C SER A 183 13.07 -10.11 8.87
N LYS A 184 13.58 -10.39 10.08
CA LYS A 184 12.93 -11.29 11.04
C LYS A 184 11.47 -10.91 11.29
N GLU A 185 11.23 -9.61 11.39
CA GLU A 185 9.90 -9.02 11.51
C GLU A 185 9.85 -7.76 10.68
N CYS A 186 8.74 -7.48 10.05
CA CYS A 186 8.46 -6.18 9.48
C CYS A 186 7.05 -5.74 9.83
N SER A 187 6.89 -4.45 10.03
CA SER A 187 5.58 -3.84 10.29
C SER A 187 5.38 -2.59 9.44
N MET A 188 4.14 -2.34 9.11
CA MET A 188 3.77 -1.22 8.28
C MET A 188 2.40 -0.68 8.67
N LEU A 189 2.21 0.60 8.44
CA LEU A 189 0.97 1.31 8.67
C LEU A 189 0.24 1.46 7.33
N ASP A 190 -0.95 0.86 7.23
CA ASP A 190 -1.77 0.81 6.03
C ASP A 190 -2.98 1.72 6.15
N TYR A 191 -3.20 2.58 5.16
CA TYR A 191 -4.41 3.40 5.05
C TYR A 191 -5.01 3.29 3.65
N PHE A 192 -6.31 3.01 3.59
CA PHE A 192 -7.08 2.89 2.36
C PHE A 192 -8.27 3.85 2.35
N ILE A 193 -8.41 4.62 1.28
CA ILE A 193 -9.49 5.57 1.03
C ILE A 193 -10.00 5.37 -0.41
N PRO A 194 -11.30 5.14 -0.64
CA PRO A 194 -12.28 4.75 0.38
C PRO A 194 -11.98 3.38 0.99
N PRO A 195 -12.62 3.00 2.10
CA PRO A 195 -12.51 1.65 2.63
C PRO A 195 -13.13 0.64 1.65
N TYR A 196 -12.57 -0.56 1.60
CA TYR A 196 -13.07 -1.68 0.81
C TYR A 196 -13.46 -2.85 1.71
N GLY A 197 -14.42 -3.67 1.28
CA GLY A 197 -14.81 -4.90 1.96
C GLY A 197 -13.82 -6.05 1.71
N ARG A 198 -13.68 -6.99 2.66
CA ARG A 198 -12.84 -8.19 2.46
C ARG A 198 -13.35 -9.05 1.31
N SER A 199 -14.67 -9.17 1.18
CA SER A 199 -15.33 -9.94 0.12
C SER A 199 -15.16 -9.39 -1.29
N GLU A 200 -14.72 -8.13 -1.42
CA GLU A 200 -14.47 -7.49 -2.71
C GLU A 200 -13.06 -7.73 -3.22
N ARG A 201 -12.15 -8.18 -2.33
CA ARG A 201 -10.75 -8.44 -2.65
C ARG A 201 -10.64 -9.70 -3.49
N THR A 202 -9.84 -9.61 -4.55
CA THR A 202 -9.42 -10.78 -5.34
C THR A 202 -8.01 -11.19 -4.91
N TRP A 203 -7.83 -12.48 -4.64
CA TRP A 203 -6.53 -13.09 -4.46
C TRP A 203 -6.12 -13.73 -5.78
N TYR A 204 -4.82 -13.76 -6.04
CA TYR A 204 -4.27 -14.28 -7.29
C TYR A 204 -3.24 -15.36 -6.98
N GLN A 205 -3.52 -16.58 -7.40
CA GLN A 205 -2.58 -17.70 -7.32
C GLN A 205 -1.75 -17.73 -8.60
N PRO A 206 -0.42 -17.44 -8.55
CA PRO A 206 0.44 -17.55 -9.71
C PRO A 206 0.49 -18.98 -10.23
N MET A 207 0.57 -19.14 -11.55
CA MET A 207 0.69 -20.44 -12.22
C MET A 207 2.15 -20.92 -12.29
N ASP A 208 3.10 -20.07 -11.94
CA ASP A 208 4.54 -20.36 -11.94
C ASP A 208 5.14 -20.00 -10.59
N ASN A 209 5.93 -20.89 -10.00
CA ASN A 209 6.58 -20.68 -8.71
C ASN A 209 7.65 -19.56 -8.74
N ALA A 210 8.22 -19.28 -9.92
CA ALA A 210 9.19 -18.18 -10.10
C ALA A 210 8.53 -16.85 -10.52
N TRP A 211 7.24 -16.66 -10.26
CA TRP A 211 6.45 -15.49 -10.63
C TRP A 211 7.09 -14.16 -10.22
N TYR A 212 7.78 -14.15 -9.09
CA TYR A 212 8.40 -12.95 -8.52
C TYR A 212 9.57 -12.39 -9.36
N GLU A 213 10.14 -13.19 -10.27
CA GLU A 213 11.19 -12.75 -11.20
C GLU A 213 10.62 -12.23 -12.52
N GLN A 214 9.39 -12.59 -12.85
CA GLN A 214 8.78 -12.30 -14.15
C GLN A 214 8.20 -10.90 -14.22
N LEU A 215 8.21 -10.28 -15.42
CA LEU A 215 7.56 -9.01 -15.71
C LEU A 215 6.07 -9.17 -16.00
N ARG A 216 5.67 -10.36 -16.44
CA ARG A 216 4.30 -10.70 -16.79
C ARG A 216 4.01 -12.11 -16.28
N ILE A 217 2.92 -12.24 -15.54
CA ILE A 217 2.55 -13.50 -14.89
C ILE A 217 1.11 -13.87 -15.19
N SER A 218 0.85 -15.16 -15.32
CA SER A 218 -0.50 -15.72 -15.38
C SER A 218 -0.91 -16.19 -14.00
N CYS A 219 -2.10 -15.82 -13.58
CA CYS A 219 -2.62 -16.13 -12.24
C CYS A 219 -4.05 -16.65 -12.34
N ARG A 220 -4.41 -17.53 -11.42
CA ARG A 220 -5.80 -17.93 -11.21
C ARG A 220 -6.38 -17.00 -10.13
N PRO A 221 -7.46 -16.24 -10.39
CA PRO A 221 -8.21 -15.56 -9.36
C PRO A 221 -8.85 -16.59 -8.43
N VAL A 222 -8.73 -16.40 -7.12
CA VAL A 222 -9.28 -17.29 -6.10
C VAL A 222 -9.97 -16.49 -5.01
N ALA A 223 -10.97 -17.06 -4.35
CA ALA A 223 -11.56 -16.47 -3.18
C ALA A 223 -10.58 -16.53 -1.98
N GLU A 224 -10.72 -15.62 -1.03
CA GLU A 224 -9.84 -15.54 0.14
C GLU A 224 -9.76 -16.87 0.91
N ASN A 225 -10.91 -17.54 1.10
CA ASN A 225 -10.95 -18.81 1.82
C ASN A 225 -10.22 -19.95 1.08
N ASP A 226 -10.29 -19.96 -0.24
CA ASP A 226 -9.65 -21.00 -1.05
C ASP A 226 -8.13 -20.85 -1.07
N PHE A 227 -7.64 -19.62 -0.91
CA PHE A 227 -6.20 -19.34 -0.89
C PHE A 227 -5.50 -19.94 0.35
N TYR A 228 -6.16 -19.94 1.51
CA TYR A 228 -5.60 -20.47 2.76
C TYR A 228 -5.85 -21.96 2.97
N MET A 229 -6.66 -22.59 2.12
CA MET A 229 -6.96 -24.02 2.16
C MET A 229 -6.10 -24.84 1.19
N SER A 230 -5.35 -24.20 0.31
CA SER A 230 -4.42 -24.81 -0.66
C SER A 230 -2.98 -24.81 -0.15
#